data_ca7535ed60445413c3d4a3f9ae031cb3
#
_entry.id   ca7535ed60445413c3d4a3f9ae031cb3
#
_cell.length_a   1.000
_cell.length_b   1.000
_cell.length_c   1.000
_cell.angle_alpha   90.00
_cell.angle_beta   90.00
_cell.angle_gamma   90.00
#
_symmetry.space_group_name_H-M   'P 1'
#
loop_
_entity.id
_entity.type
_entity.pdbx_description
1 polymer ?
#
loop_
_entity_poly.entity_id
_entity_poly.type
_entity_poly.pdbx_seq_one_letter_code
_entity_poly.pdbx_strand_id
1 'polypeptide(L)'
;MKVLFVCKGNTCRSPMAAAYLRMLKPKWTVASAGTKKNCGRKSASSHAQSVIAACGGSLANHVSREFTSEMAAQYDIIFAMAKSDKADILKIAPDAETKVKFLGGEKDIQSPW
;
A
#
# COMPACT_ATOMS: atom_id res chain seq x y z
N MET A 1 10.33 4.33 11.60
CA MET A 1 9.30 3.27 11.45
C MET A 1 9.19 2.87 9.99
N LYS A 2 8.97 1.60 9.73
CA LYS A 2 8.80 1.08 8.37
C LYS A 2 7.36 0.62 8.17
N VAL A 3 6.67 1.22 7.22
CA VAL A 3 5.23 1.02 6.98
C VAL A 3 5.00 0.61 5.53
N LEU A 4 4.19 -0.41 5.33
CA LEU A 4 3.83 -0.91 4.01
C LEU A 4 2.31 -0.83 3.84
N PHE A 5 1.86 -0.24 2.74
CA PHE A 5 0.46 -0.25 2.34
C PHE A 5 0.24 -1.27 1.25
N VAL A 6 -0.77 -2.11 1.39
CA VAL A 6 -1.02 -3.21 0.46
C VAL A 6 -2.47 -3.18 -0.03
N CYS A 7 -2.63 -3.25 -1.34
CA CYS A 7 -3.92 -3.48 -1.99
C CYS A 7 -3.72 -4.56 -3.06
N LYS A 8 -4.65 -4.73 -3.96
CA LYS A 8 -4.52 -5.79 -4.97
C LYS A 8 -3.51 -5.42 -6.06
N GLY A 9 -3.71 -4.29 -6.72
CA GLY A 9 -2.94 -3.93 -7.92
C GLY A 9 -1.76 -3.03 -7.70
N ASN A 10 -1.67 -2.37 -6.55
CA ASN A 10 -0.62 -1.40 -6.25
C ASN A 10 -0.49 -0.26 -7.28
N THR A 11 -1.60 0.15 -7.85
CA THR A 11 -1.61 1.27 -8.81
C THR A 11 -2.47 2.45 -8.39
N CYS A 12 -3.33 2.29 -7.40
CA CYS A 12 -4.24 3.37 -6.98
C CYS A 12 -4.25 3.58 -5.48
N ARG A 13 -4.98 2.74 -4.72
CA ARG A 13 -5.20 2.98 -3.29
C ARG A 13 -3.92 2.94 -2.46
N SER A 14 -3.15 1.89 -2.56
CA SER A 14 -1.93 1.77 -1.74
C SER A 14 -0.85 2.78 -2.11
N PRO A 15 -0.61 3.11 -3.40
CA PRO A 15 0.33 4.16 -3.72
C PRO A 15 -0.08 5.53 -3.20
N MET A 16 -1.38 5.86 -3.24
CA MET A 16 -1.86 7.14 -2.70
C MET A 16 -1.66 7.23 -1.20
N ALA A 17 -2.01 6.16 -0.47
CA ALA A 17 -1.82 6.13 0.97
C ALA A 17 -0.34 6.27 1.34
N ALA A 18 0.53 5.56 0.64
CA ALA A 18 1.97 5.64 0.88
C ALA A 18 2.52 7.03 0.61
N ALA A 19 2.13 7.63 -0.52
CA ALA A 19 2.60 8.97 -0.87
C ALA A 19 2.15 10.01 0.16
N TYR A 20 0.90 9.91 0.60
CA TYR A 20 0.36 10.84 1.59
C TYR A 20 1.10 10.72 2.93
N LEU A 21 1.33 9.49 3.40
CA LEU A 21 2.05 9.29 4.67
C LEU A 21 3.51 9.75 4.56
N ARG A 22 4.16 9.57 3.41
CA ARG A 22 5.52 10.09 3.21
C ARG A 22 5.57 11.61 3.38
N MET A 23 4.51 12.30 2.95
CA MET A 23 4.42 13.75 3.11
C MET A 23 4.27 14.14 4.57
N LEU A 24 3.53 13.35 5.35
CA LEU A 24 3.31 13.61 6.78
C LEU A 24 4.48 13.19 7.65
N LYS A 25 5.16 12.11 7.27
CA LYS A 25 6.25 11.52 8.04
C LYS A 25 7.47 11.26 7.15
N PRO A 26 8.16 12.33 6.72
CA PRO A 26 9.24 12.18 5.72
C PRO A 26 10.44 11.38 6.21
N LYS A 27 10.56 11.15 7.51
CA LYS A 27 11.66 10.34 8.06
C LYS A 27 11.33 8.85 8.17
N TRP A 28 10.08 8.46 7.95
CA TRP A 28 9.70 7.06 7.97
C TRP A 28 9.98 6.40 6.63
N THR A 29 10.24 5.10 6.66
CA THR A 29 10.30 4.30 5.43
C THR A 29 8.88 3.85 5.10
N VAL A 30 8.33 4.37 4.03
CA VAL A 30 6.95 4.09 3.61
C VAL A 30 6.96 3.56 2.19
N ALA A 31 6.29 2.44 1.99
CA ALA A 31 6.21 1.82 0.67
C ALA A 31 4.83 1.21 0.45
N SER A 32 4.60 0.70 -0.75
CA SER A 32 3.35 0.04 -1.11
C SER A 32 3.63 -1.19 -1.98
N ALA A 33 2.69 -2.14 -1.99
CA ALA A 33 2.80 -3.35 -2.78
C ALA A 33 1.39 -3.87 -3.11
N GLY A 34 1.30 -4.83 -4.02
CA GLY A 34 0.06 -5.45 -4.42
C GLY A 34 0.09 -6.96 -4.25
N THR A 35 -1.06 -7.55 -3.90
CA THR A 35 -1.17 -9.00 -3.69
C THR A 35 -1.48 -9.77 -4.97
N LYS A 36 -1.92 -9.08 -6.02
CA LYS A 36 -2.25 -9.73 -7.29
C LYS A 36 -0.98 -10.18 -7.99
N LYS A 37 -0.94 -11.42 -8.46
CA LYS A 37 0.18 -11.94 -9.23
C LYS A 37 0.40 -11.09 -10.48
N ASN A 38 1.66 -10.82 -10.79
CA ASN A 38 2.07 -10.06 -11.97
C ASN A 38 1.56 -8.61 -11.97
N CYS A 39 1.26 -8.04 -10.80
CA CYS A 39 0.85 -6.64 -10.71
C CYS A 39 2.02 -5.65 -10.76
N GLY A 40 3.26 -6.14 -10.76
CA GLY A 40 4.44 -5.28 -10.74
C GLY A 40 4.70 -4.54 -12.05
N ARG A 41 5.58 -3.53 -11.98
CA ARG A 41 6.09 -2.76 -13.14
C ARG A 41 5.08 -1.88 -13.84
N LYS A 42 4.04 -1.45 -13.12
CA LYS A 42 3.03 -0.52 -13.67
C LYS A 42 3.14 0.83 -12.99
N SER A 43 2.85 1.87 -13.74
CA SER A 43 2.75 3.23 -13.19
C SER A 43 1.52 3.34 -12.30
N ALA A 44 1.51 4.35 -11.42
CA ALA A 44 0.29 4.71 -10.69
C ALA A 44 -0.79 5.12 -11.68
N SER A 45 -2.05 4.84 -11.35
CA SER A 45 -3.17 5.26 -12.18
C SER A 45 -3.17 6.78 -12.36
N SER A 46 -3.74 7.26 -13.46
CA SER A 46 -3.83 8.70 -13.68
C SER A 46 -4.63 9.40 -12.60
N HIS A 47 -5.66 8.72 -12.08
CA HIS A 47 -6.45 9.24 -10.96
C HIS A 47 -5.60 9.42 -9.70
N ALA A 48 -4.81 8.40 -9.33
CA ALA A 48 -3.94 8.47 -8.17
C ALA A 48 -2.90 9.58 -8.33
N GLN A 49 -2.31 9.72 -9.50
CA GLN A 49 -1.35 10.78 -9.77
C GLN A 49 -1.98 12.16 -9.62
N SER A 50 -3.21 12.35 -10.13
CA SER A 50 -3.91 13.62 -10.02
C SER A 50 -4.24 13.98 -8.57
N VAL A 51 -4.73 13.01 -7.78
CA VAL A 51 -5.09 13.25 -6.39
C VAL A 51 -3.86 13.64 -5.57
N ILE A 52 -2.76 12.93 -5.72
CA ILE A 52 -1.54 13.22 -4.96
C ILE A 52 -0.90 14.54 -5.42
N ALA A 53 -0.94 14.85 -6.70
CA ALA A 53 -0.45 16.13 -7.19
C ALA A 53 -1.25 17.29 -6.59
N ALA A 54 -2.57 17.15 -6.47
CA ALA A 54 -3.41 18.16 -5.83
C ALA A 54 -3.08 18.36 -4.34
N CYS A 55 -2.51 17.35 -3.69
CA CYS A 55 -2.07 17.44 -2.30
C CYS A 55 -0.64 17.95 -2.14
N GLY A 56 0.04 18.26 -3.23
CA GLY A 56 1.41 18.76 -3.21
C GLY A 56 2.49 17.67 -3.30
N GLY A 57 2.11 16.43 -3.52
CA GLY A 57 3.04 15.32 -3.68
C GLY A 57 3.18 14.86 -5.12
N SER A 58 3.80 13.70 -5.33
CA SER A 58 3.96 13.14 -6.66
C SER A 58 3.98 11.62 -6.62
N LEU A 59 3.32 11.00 -7.61
CA LEU A 59 3.42 9.58 -7.90
C LEU A 59 3.98 9.32 -9.29
N ALA A 60 4.63 10.32 -9.89
CA ALA A 60 5.16 10.21 -11.24
C ALA A 60 6.19 9.08 -11.38
N ASN A 61 6.96 8.81 -10.33
CA ASN A 61 7.99 7.78 -10.34
C ASN A 61 7.55 6.46 -9.68
N HIS A 62 6.27 6.36 -9.32
CA HIS A 62 5.78 5.12 -8.70
C HIS A 62 5.82 3.97 -9.70
N VAL A 63 6.33 2.84 -9.26
CA VAL A 63 6.28 1.58 -9.99
C VAL A 63 5.66 0.54 -9.07
N SER A 64 4.58 -0.08 -9.51
CA SER A 64 3.92 -1.12 -8.72
C SER A 64 4.84 -2.31 -8.53
N ARG A 65 4.66 -3.01 -7.39
CA ARG A 65 5.43 -4.22 -7.12
C ARG A 65 4.56 -5.24 -6.40
N GLU A 66 4.89 -6.50 -6.63
CA GLU A 66 4.15 -7.60 -6.04
C GLU A 66 4.59 -7.80 -4.59
N PHE A 67 3.62 -7.98 -3.69
CA PHE A 67 3.88 -8.26 -2.29
C PHE A 67 4.49 -9.65 -2.14
N THR A 68 5.52 -9.77 -1.30
CA THR A 68 6.20 -11.04 -1.02
C THR A 68 6.30 -11.25 0.49
N SER A 69 6.54 -12.50 0.90
CA SER A 69 6.75 -12.82 2.30
C SER A 69 8.00 -12.14 2.87
N GLU A 70 9.02 -11.95 2.04
CA GLU A 70 10.23 -11.25 2.42
C GLU A 70 9.95 -9.78 2.77
N MET A 71 9.06 -9.14 2.01
CA MET A 71 8.63 -7.76 2.32
C MET A 71 7.94 -7.71 3.67
N ALA A 72 7.11 -8.69 3.99
CA ALA A 72 6.40 -8.72 5.26
C ALA A 72 7.37 -8.69 6.44
N ALA A 73 8.50 -9.36 6.32
CA ALA A 73 9.51 -9.39 7.39
C ALA A 73 10.22 -8.05 7.57
N GLN A 74 10.25 -7.19 6.55
CA GLN A 74 11.01 -5.94 6.55
C GLN A 74 10.26 -4.77 7.16
N TYR A 75 8.94 -4.84 7.28
CA TYR A 75 8.13 -3.71 7.73
C TYR A 75 7.56 -3.94 9.12
N ASP A 76 7.43 -2.85 9.88
CA ASP A 76 6.89 -2.90 11.25
C ASP A 76 5.38 -3.02 11.23
N ILE A 77 4.72 -2.34 10.31
CA ILE A 77 3.27 -2.33 10.16
C ILE A 77 2.91 -2.52 8.69
N ILE A 78 1.89 -3.33 8.44
CA ILE A 78 1.36 -3.56 7.10
C ILE A 78 -0.11 -3.15 7.14
N PHE A 79 -0.48 -2.12 6.37
CA PHE A 79 -1.87 -1.67 6.27
C PHE A 79 -2.55 -2.30 5.08
N ALA A 80 -3.64 -3.04 5.35
CA ALA A 80 -4.53 -3.57 4.33
C ALA A 80 -5.62 -2.54 4.04
N MET A 81 -5.94 -2.34 2.77
CA MET A 81 -6.97 -1.38 2.37
C MET A 81 -8.38 -1.93 2.58
N ALA A 82 -8.55 -3.25 2.47
CA ALA A 82 -9.83 -3.93 2.62
C ALA A 82 -9.63 -5.28 3.28
N LYS A 83 -10.72 -5.90 3.75
CA LYS A 83 -10.64 -7.23 4.38
C LYS A 83 -10.09 -8.29 3.44
N SER A 84 -10.45 -8.23 2.16
CA SER A 84 -9.93 -9.15 1.16
C SER A 84 -8.42 -9.00 0.99
N ASP A 85 -7.90 -7.78 1.14
CA ASP A 85 -6.45 -7.55 1.05
C ASP A 85 -5.73 -8.20 2.24
N LYS A 86 -6.31 -8.13 3.44
CA LYS A 86 -5.73 -8.81 4.59
C LYS A 86 -5.68 -10.32 4.38
N ALA A 87 -6.76 -10.91 3.87
CA ALA A 87 -6.81 -12.34 3.59
C ALA A 87 -5.72 -12.73 2.58
N ASP A 88 -5.55 -11.93 1.54
CA ASP A 88 -4.51 -12.18 0.53
C ASP A 88 -3.10 -12.06 1.10
N ILE A 89 -2.88 -11.05 1.94
CA ILE A 89 -1.59 -10.87 2.64
C ILE A 89 -1.25 -12.11 3.46
N LEU A 90 -2.22 -12.62 4.23
CA LEU A 90 -1.98 -13.75 5.11
C LEU A 90 -1.80 -15.08 4.36
N LYS A 91 -2.32 -15.19 3.14
CA LYS A 91 -2.02 -16.33 2.27
C LYS A 91 -0.55 -16.34 1.83
N ILE A 92 0.01 -15.16 1.60
CA ILE A 92 1.38 -15.00 1.15
C ILE A 92 2.35 -15.04 2.35
N ALA A 93 1.96 -14.40 3.45
CA ALA A 93 2.80 -14.24 4.64
C ALA A 93 1.99 -14.48 5.91
N PRO A 94 1.71 -15.76 6.27
CA PRO A 94 0.90 -16.07 7.44
C PRO A 94 1.46 -15.50 8.75
N ASP A 95 2.78 -15.40 8.85
CA ASP A 95 3.45 -14.90 10.07
C ASP A 95 3.26 -13.39 10.27
N ALA A 96 2.70 -12.69 9.30
CA ALA A 96 2.51 -11.24 9.38
C ALA A 96 1.25 -10.83 10.14
N GLU A 97 0.45 -11.77 10.64
CA GLU A 97 -0.86 -11.46 11.23
C GLU A 97 -0.81 -10.35 12.28
N THR A 98 0.19 -10.39 13.17
CA THR A 98 0.31 -9.39 14.24
C THR A 98 0.67 -8.00 13.73
N LYS A 99 1.19 -7.89 12.53
CA LYS A 99 1.60 -6.63 11.91
C LYS A 99 0.52 -6.02 11.03
N VAL A 100 -0.46 -6.82 10.58
CA VAL A 100 -1.45 -6.35 9.62
C VAL A 100 -2.56 -5.61 10.34
N LYS A 101 -2.81 -4.38 9.90
CA LYS A 101 -3.85 -3.51 10.41
C LYS A 101 -4.71 -3.02 9.25
N PHE A 102 -5.93 -2.62 9.54
CA PHE A 102 -6.75 -1.93 8.56
C PHE A 102 -6.50 -0.43 8.65
N LEU A 103 -6.36 0.21 7.52
CA LEU A 103 -6.37 1.66 7.49
C LEU A 103 -7.80 2.11 7.79
N GLY A 104 -7.98 2.92 8.84
CA GLY A 104 -9.31 3.31 9.30
C GLY A 104 -9.96 2.30 10.25
N GLY A 105 -9.19 1.37 10.83
CA GLY A 105 -9.68 0.41 11.80
C GLY A 105 -10.22 -0.86 11.13
N GLU A 106 -11.37 -1.34 11.58
CA GLU A 106 -11.95 -2.60 11.09
C GLU A 106 -12.81 -2.45 9.84
N LYS A 107 -12.98 -1.23 9.34
CA LYS A 107 -13.80 -0.97 8.16
C LYS A 107 -12.95 -1.03 6.89
N ASP A 108 -13.55 -1.57 5.84
CA ASP A 108 -12.90 -1.55 4.53
C ASP A 108 -12.74 -0.11 4.05
N ILE A 109 -11.59 0.16 3.45
CA ILE A 109 -11.37 1.43 2.78
C ILE A 109 -12.05 1.35 1.42
N GLN A 110 -13.06 2.16 1.23
CA GLN A 110 -13.69 2.31 -0.06
C GLN A 110 -12.93 3.33 -0.87
N SER A 111 -12.87 3.11 -2.17
CA SER A 111 -12.18 4.06 -3.05
C SER A 111 -13.00 5.34 -3.14
N PRO A 112 -12.60 6.41 -2.49
CA PRO A 112 -13.33 7.68 -2.54
C PRO A 112 -13.00 8.47 -3.80
N TRP A 113 -12.08 7.97 -4.51
CA TRP A 113 -11.51 8.61 -5.65
C TRP A 113 -11.66 7.76 -6.91
#